data_aac28352b5f5f664bd1a5a46455de1ae
#
_entry.id   aac28352b5f5f664bd1a5a46455de1ae
#
_cell.length_a   1.000
_cell.length_b   1.000
_cell.length_c   1.000
_cell.angle_alpha   90.00
_cell.angle_beta   90.00
_cell.angle_gamma   90.00
#
_symmetry.space_group_name_H-M   'P 1'
#
loop_
_entity.id
_entity.type
_entity.pdbx_description
1 polymer ?
#
loop_
_entity_poly.entity_id
_entity_poly.type
_entity_poly.pdbx_seq_one_letter_code
_entity_poly.pdbx_strand_id
1 'polypeptide(L)'
;MRAWLSLAVILLLAGCERPVDTGVQALPPSPVQDGAATQAAAEQELDWLQMMPADELAALERGDGPEVKHNGNRRMAQFGTFRTVDTVLDRAVRLPGYVVPLANASDGRLTEFLFVPYYGACIHVPPPPPNQIVHVRLSRPIDMPDMYSPFFLAGTLRAERVDDDLAGSAYTMADPELRPYEP
;
A
#
# COMPACT_ATOMS: atom_id res chain seq x y z
N MET A 1 -51.61 79.39 -44.44
CA MET A 1 -52.78 78.58 -44.80
C MET A 1 -52.64 77.18 -44.14
N ARG A 2 -53.65 76.79 -43.37
CA ARG A 2 -53.96 75.46 -42.88
C ARG A 2 -53.01 74.86 -41.86
N ALA A 3 -53.29 74.98 -40.57
CA ALA A 3 -54.31 74.30 -39.75
C ALA A 3 -54.17 72.76 -39.74
N TRP A 4 -53.99 72.22 -38.52
CA TRP A 4 -54.81 71.12 -38.04
C TRP A 4 -54.11 70.32 -37.00
N LEU A 5 -54.56 70.41 -35.92
CA LEU A 5 -55.48 69.67 -35.07
C LEU A 5 -54.83 68.58 -34.23
N SER A 6 -54.85 68.87 -32.97
CA SER A 6 -54.62 67.99 -31.86
C SER A 6 -55.54 66.79 -31.84
N LEU A 7 -55.03 65.64 -31.58
CA LEU A 7 -55.85 64.55 -31.08
C LEU A 7 -55.12 63.92 -29.88
N ALA A 8 -55.59 64.26 -28.71
CA ALA A 8 -55.14 63.62 -27.47
C ALA A 8 -55.80 62.24 -27.39
N VAL A 9 -54.97 61.21 -27.38
CA VAL A 9 -55.45 59.88 -27.07
C VAL A 9 -55.00 59.59 -25.62
N ILE A 10 -56.00 59.62 -24.75
CA ILE A 10 -55.83 59.17 -23.37
C ILE A 10 -55.84 57.65 -23.39
N LEU A 11 -54.69 57.06 -23.15
CA LEU A 11 -54.50 55.57 -22.96
C LEU A 11 -54.65 55.26 -21.48
N LEU A 12 -55.82 54.72 -21.12
CA LEU A 12 -56.02 54.10 -19.78
C LEU A 12 -55.17 52.87 -19.66
N LEU A 13 -54.11 52.98 -18.87
CA LEU A 13 -53.30 51.81 -18.42
C LEU A 13 -54.05 51.14 -17.27
N ALA A 14 -54.76 50.08 -17.57
CA ALA A 14 -55.28 49.18 -16.57
C ALA A 14 -54.05 48.35 -16.02
N GLY A 15 -53.67 48.69 -14.82
CA GLY A 15 -52.62 47.90 -14.07
C GLY A 15 -53.16 46.52 -13.72
N CYS A 16 -52.65 45.50 -14.37
CA CYS A 16 -52.74 44.13 -13.85
C CYS A 16 -51.64 43.91 -12.85
N GLU A 17 -51.92 44.13 -11.58
CA GLU A 17 -51.11 43.61 -10.50
C GLU A 17 -51.22 42.08 -10.50
N ARG A 18 -50.15 41.40 -10.94
CA ARG A 18 -49.98 39.97 -10.75
C ARG A 18 -49.47 39.74 -9.34
N PRO A 19 -50.13 38.91 -8.52
CA PRO A 19 -49.56 38.51 -7.24
C PRO A 19 -48.25 37.74 -7.52
N VAL A 20 -47.16 38.24 -6.95
CA VAL A 20 -45.88 37.50 -6.92
C VAL A 20 -46.09 36.36 -5.95
N ASP A 21 -46.36 35.18 -6.48
CA ASP A 21 -46.34 33.94 -5.73
C ASP A 21 -44.86 33.65 -5.35
N THR A 22 -44.50 34.02 -4.12
CA THR A 22 -43.23 33.68 -3.50
C THR A 22 -43.30 32.22 -3.07
N GLY A 23 -43.58 31.34 -4.03
CA GLY A 23 -43.33 29.91 -3.85
C GLY A 23 -41.86 29.68 -3.71
N VAL A 24 -41.35 29.75 -2.46
CA VAL A 24 -40.07 29.14 -2.11
C VAL A 24 -40.24 27.65 -2.32
N GLN A 25 -39.96 27.20 -3.53
CA GLN A 25 -39.76 25.77 -3.79
C GLN A 25 -38.52 25.35 -2.98
N ALA A 26 -38.76 24.71 -1.84
CA ALA A 26 -37.73 23.98 -1.13
C ALA A 26 -37.16 22.96 -2.14
N LEU A 27 -35.91 23.16 -2.52
CA LEU A 27 -35.15 22.16 -3.26
C LEU A 27 -35.25 20.84 -2.49
N PRO A 28 -35.54 19.72 -3.16
CA PRO A 28 -35.47 18.42 -2.50
C PRO A 28 -34.09 18.28 -1.87
N PRO A 29 -33.96 17.72 -0.64
CA PRO A 29 -32.66 17.46 -0.05
C PRO A 29 -31.86 16.63 -1.04
N SER A 30 -30.72 17.14 -1.44
CA SER A 30 -29.76 16.38 -2.21
C SER A 30 -29.56 15.07 -1.48
N PRO A 31 -29.55 13.92 -2.17
CA PRO A 31 -29.21 12.66 -1.51
C PRO A 31 -27.84 12.89 -0.88
N VAL A 32 -27.79 12.80 0.46
CA VAL A 32 -26.56 12.65 1.21
C VAL A 32 -25.95 11.40 0.60
N GLN A 33 -24.97 11.60 -0.28
CA GLN A 33 -24.09 10.53 -0.68
C GLN A 33 -23.33 10.20 0.59
N ASP A 34 -23.83 9.22 1.32
CA ASP A 34 -23.02 8.40 2.22
C ASP A 34 -21.95 7.70 1.36
N GLY A 35 -21.07 8.52 0.79
CA GLY A 35 -19.75 8.11 0.42
C GLY A 35 -19.07 7.78 1.71
N ALA A 36 -19.29 6.58 2.22
CA ALA A 36 -18.29 5.88 2.98
C ALA A 36 -17.10 5.69 2.03
N ALA A 37 -16.37 6.78 1.77
CA ALA A 37 -14.98 6.71 1.46
C ALA A 37 -14.41 5.94 2.66
N THR A 38 -14.25 4.63 2.49
CA THR A 38 -13.32 3.86 3.29
C THR A 38 -12.04 4.68 3.23
N GLN A 39 -11.78 5.45 4.29
CA GLN A 39 -10.47 6.08 4.47
C GLN A 39 -9.54 4.88 4.49
N ALA A 40 -8.89 4.61 3.37
CA ALA A 40 -7.78 3.70 3.31
C ALA A 40 -6.88 4.17 4.45
N ALA A 41 -6.76 3.36 5.49
CA ALA A 41 -5.93 3.70 6.63
C ALA A 41 -4.57 4.06 6.05
N ALA A 42 -4.09 5.27 6.34
CA ALA A 42 -2.87 5.77 5.74
C ALA A 42 -1.78 4.72 5.99
N GLU A 43 -1.15 4.24 4.92
CA GLU A 43 -0.08 3.25 4.99
C GLU A 43 1.02 3.78 5.90
N GLN A 44 1.36 3.01 6.91
CA GLN A 44 2.48 3.34 7.79
C GLN A 44 3.77 2.79 7.19
N GLU A 45 4.78 3.62 7.02
CA GLU A 45 6.12 3.12 6.72
C GLU A 45 6.66 2.35 7.91
N LEU A 46 7.06 1.11 7.66
CA LEU A 46 7.57 0.19 8.69
C LEU A 46 9.08 0.00 8.49
N ASP A 47 9.81 0.07 9.61
CA ASP A 47 11.21 -0.32 9.64
C ASP A 47 11.32 -1.83 9.91
N TRP A 48 12.25 -2.49 9.25
CA TRP A 48 12.53 -3.92 9.44
C TRP A 48 12.81 -4.31 10.89
N LEU A 49 13.49 -3.45 11.64
CA LEU A 49 13.79 -3.70 13.06
C LEU A 49 12.54 -3.73 13.94
N GLN A 50 11.44 -3.07 13.52
CA GLN A 50 10.16 -3.14 14.22
C GLN A 50 9.47 -4.50 14.08
N MET A 51 9.88 -5.31 13.11
CA MET A 51 9.38 -6.67 12.89
C MET A 51 10.10 -7.72 13.74
N MET A 52 11.20 -7.33 14.42
CA MET A 52 11.98 -8.22 15.27
C MET A 52 11.59 -8.06 16.74
N PRO A 53 11.38 -9.16 17.50
CA PRO A 53 11.19 -9.08 18.95
C PRO A 53 12.33 -8.35 19.65
N ALA A 54 12.00 -7.50 20.63
CA ALA A 54 12.98 -6.62 21.28
C ALA A 54 14.14 -7.37 21.96
N ASP A 55 13.92 -8.57 22.47
CA ASP A 55 14.96 -9.41 23.07
C ASP A 55 15.93 -9.97 22.01
N GLU A 56 15.45 -10.29 20.82
CA GLU A 56 16.30 -10.72 19.68
C GLU A 56 17.11 -9.53 19.14
N LEU A 57 16.49 -8.38 18.99
CA LEU A 57 17.19 -7.16 18.59
C LEU A 57 18.31 -6.82 19.59
N ALA A 58 18.01 -6.83 20.89
CA ALA A 58 18.99 -6.58 21.94
C ALA A 58 20.13 -7.63 21.95
N ALA A 59 19.86 -8.88 21.58
CA ALA A 59 20.88 -9.90 21.44
C ALA A 59 21.83 -9.60 20.26
N LEU A 60 21.29 -9.19 19.11
CA LEU A 60 22.09 -8.78 17.96
C LEU A 60 22.97 -7.55 18.27
N GLU A 61 22.43 -6.56 18.97
CA GLU A 61 23.17 -5.37 19.39
C GLU A 61 24.36 -5.70 20.33
N ARG A 62 24.24 -6.72 21.15
CA ARG A 62 25.33 -7.23 22.00
C ARG A 62 26.38 -8.03 21.24
N GLY A 63 26.14 -8.33 19.96
CA GLY A 63 27.02 -9.17 19.16
C GLY A 63 26.78 -10.68 19.36
N ASP A 64 25.64 -11.06 19.95
CA ASP A 64 25.26 -12.47 20.15
C ASP A 64 24.75 -13.14 18.85
N GLY A 65 24.94 -12.46 17.71
CA GLY A 65 24.60 -12.98 16.39
C GLY A 65 25.46 -14.20 16.00
N PRO A 66 25.00 -15.00 15.03
CA PRO A 66 25.72 -16.16 14.58
C PRO A 66 27.05 -15.75 13.92
N GLU A 67 28.11 -16.53 14.20
CA GLU A 67 29.35 -16.39 13.46
C GLU A 67 29.14 -16.81 11.99
N VAL A 68 29.32 -15.88 11.07
CA VAL A 68 29.21 -16.15 9.63
C VAL A 68 30.42 -16.93 9.18
N LYS A 69 30.27 -18.26 9.05
CA LYS A 69 31.32 -19.14 8.52
C LYS A 69 31.09 -19.33 7.02
N HIS A 70 31.99 -18.79 6.22
CA HIS A 70 32.01 -19.02 4.77
C HIS A 70 32.49 -20.45 4.49
N ASN A 71 31.58 -21.40 4.34
CA ASN A 71 31.88 -22.81 4.05
C ASN A 71 31.90 -23.13 2.54
N GLY A 72 32.49 -22.27 1.72
CA GLY A 72 32.56 -22.50 0.28
C GLY A 72 31.18 -22.45 -0.40
N ASN A 73 30.92 -23.40 -1.32
CA ASN A 73 29.68 -23.43 -2.14
C ASN A 73 28.43 -23.95 -1.38
N ARG A 74 28.46 -24.08 -0.08
CA ARG A 74 27.27 -24.52 0.68
C ARG A 74 26.40 -23.33 1.03
N ARG A 75 25.08 -23.49 0.83
CA ARG A 75 24.09 -22.54 1.32
C ARG A 75 24.32 -22.29 2.81
N MET A 76 24.42 -21.03 3.22
CA MET A 76 24.58 -20.66 4.61
C MET A 76 23.29 -20.93 5.38
N ALA A 77 23.40 -21.46 6.59
CA ALA A 77 22.25 -21.70 7.42
C ALA A 77 21.60 -20.36 7.81
N GLN A 78 20.28 -20.30 7.70
CA GLN A 78 19.50 -19.18 8.23
C GLN A 78 19.55 -19.20 9.75
N PHE A 79 19.74 -18.06 10.37
CA PHE A 79 19.73 -17.89 11.82
C PHE A 79 18.48 -17.12 12.26
N GLY A 80 18.25 -17.03 13.57
CA GLY A 80 17.12 -16.32 14.16
C GLY A 80 15.88 -17.20 14.34
N THR A 81 14.76 -16.58 14.60
CA THR A 81 13.52 -17.26 14.93
C THR A 81 12.36 -16.84 14.06
N PHE A 82 11.26 -17.61 14.12
CA PHE A 82 9.98 -17.27 13.47
C PHE A 82 9.06 -16.46 14.39
N ARG A 83 9.58 -15.90 15.48
CA ARG A 83 8.79 -15.06 16.38
C ARG A 83 8.45 -13.75 15.68
N THR A 84 7.20 -13.31 15.84
CA THR A 84 6.67 -12.09 15.24
C THR A 84 6.34 -11.03 16.29
N VAL A 85 6.11 -9.80 15.86
CA VAL A 85 5.72 -8.67 16.70
C VAL A 85 4.27 -8.32 16.41
N ASP A 86 3.39 -8.51 17.39
CA ASP A 86 1.93 -8.34 17.21
C ASP A 86 1.55 -6.90 16.83
N THR A 87 2.30 -5.90 17.29
CA THR A 87 1.97 -4.49 17.05
C THR A 87 2.09 -4.05 15.60
N VAL A 88 2.75 -4.81 14.73
CA VAL A 88 2.88 -4.53 13.30
C VAL A 88 1.91 -5.34 12.44
N LEU A 89 1.21 -6.33 13.03
CA LEU A 89 0.28 -7.20 12.31
C LEU A 89 -1.06 -6.54 12.03
N ASP A 90 -1.73 -7.05 10.98
CA ASP A 90 -3.08 -6.65 10.58
C ASP A 90 -3.23 -5.15 10.28
N ARG A 91 -2.13 -4.52 9.87
CA ARG A 91 -2.06 -3.10 9.54
C ARG A 91 -1.65 -2.90 8.09
N ALA A 92 -2.19 -1.84 7.48
CA ALA A 92 -1.72 -1.38 6.18
C ALA A 92 -0.35 -0.72 6.38
N VAL A 93 0.68 -1.33 5.82
CA VAL A 93 2.07 -0.88 5.92
C VAL A 93 2.73 -0.81 4.56
N ARG A 94 3.80 -0.03 4.46
CA ARG A 94 4.77 -0.11 3.37
C ARG A 94 6.17 -0.36 3.93
N LEU A 95 6.91 -1.22 3.27
CA LEU A 95 8.22 -1.69 3.71
C LEU A 95 9.23 -1.48 2.58
N PRO A 96 10.34 -0.78 2.77
CA PRO A 96 11.38 -0.67 1.74
C PRO A 96 12.23 -1.94 1.70
N GLY A 97 12.61 -2.41 0.51
CA GLY A 97 13.45 -3.62 0.40
C GLY A 97 13.68 -4.09 -1.02
N TYR A 98 14.08 -5.35 -1.16
CA TYR A 98 14.48 -5.96 -2.41
C TYR A 98 13.71 -7.25 -2.68
N VAL A 99 13.52 -7.54 -3.96
CA VAL A 99 12.82 -8.74 -4.45
C VAL A 99 13.81 -9.88 -4.66
N VAL A 100 13.51 -11.05 -4.10
CA VAL A 100 14.21 -12.31 -4.39
C VAL A 100 13.19 -13.28 -5.00
N PRO A 101 13.19 -13.50 -6.33
CA PRO A 101 12.21 -14.33 -6.99
C PRO A 101 12.26 -15.78 -6.53
N LEU A 102 11.09 -16.40 -6.32
CA LEU A 102 10.92 -17.80 -6.00
C LEU A 102 10.26 -18.58 -7.15
N ALA A 103 9.17 -18.05 -7.70
CA ALA A 103 8.41 -18.72 -8.76
C ALA A 103 7.91 -17.74 -9.81
N ASN A 104 7.80 -18.29 -11.04
CA ASN A 104 7.31 -17.58 -12.21
C ASN A 104 6.18 -18.35 -12.87
N ALA A 105 5.26 -17.64 -13.53
CA ALA A 105 4.30 -18.21 -14.46
C ALA A 105 5.01 -18.73 -15.73
N SER A 106 4.29 -19.48 -16.55
CA SER A 106 4.82 -20.06 -17.79
C SER A 106 5.29 -19.03 -18.82
N ASP A 107 4.81 -17.79 -18.71
CA ASP A 107 5.21 -16.63 -19.55
C ASP A 107 6.39 -15.84 -18.94
N GLY A 108 6.99 -16.32 -17.85
CA GLY A 108 8.15 -15.70 -17.19
C GLY A 108 7.81 -14.60 -16.22
N ARG A 109 6.54 -14.22 -16.05
CA ARG A 109 6.13 -13.19 -15.08
C ARG A 109 6.22 -13.73 -13.66
N LEU A 110 6.63 -12.87 -12.72
CA LEU A 110 6.80 -13.18 -11.31
C LEU A 110 5.45 -13.49 -10.64
N THR A 111 5.39 -14.58 -9.88
CA THR A 111 4.21 -15.00 -9.11
C THR A 111 4.47 -15.09 -7.61
N GLU A 112 5.71 -15.34 -7.21
CA GLU A 112 6.08 -15.56 -5.82
C GLU A 112 7.52 -15.10 -5.57
N PHE A 113 7.75 -14.43 -4.44
CA PHE A 113 9.07 -13.92 -4.08
C PHE A 113 9.22 -13.74 -2.57
N LEU A 114 10.48 -13.70 -2.12
CA LEU A 114 10.82 -13.16 -0.80
C LEU A 114 11.11 -11.67 -0.92
N PHE A 115 10.63 -10.91 0.05
CA PHE A 115 10.97 -9.50 0.18
C PHE A 115 11.91 -9.35 1.40
N VAL A 116 13.05 -8.69 1.18
CA VAL A 116 14.19 -8.70 2.10
C VAL A 116 14.79 -7.31 2.30
N PRO A 117 15.47 -7.04 3.46
CA PRO A 117 15.93 -5.69 3.81
C PRO A 117 17.13 -5.20 3.00
N TYR A 118 17.91 -6.09 2.38
CA TYR A 118 19.12 -5.68 1.67
C TYR A 118 19.33 -6.49 0.40
N TYR A 119 20.01 -5.88 -0.55
CA TYR A 119 20.37 -6.49 -1.83
C TYR A 119 21.27 -7.71 -1.66
N GLY A 120 20.99 -8.74 -2.45
CA GLY A 120 21.79 -9.98 -2.48
C GLY A 120 21.49 -10.96 -1.34
N ALA A 121 20.59 -10.65 -0.44
CA ALA A 121 20.12 -11.56 0.60
C ALA A 121 19.67 -12.90 0.00
N CYS A 122 19.94 -14.00 0.70
CA CYS A 122 19.61 -15.38 0.31
C CYS A 122 20.39 -15.91 -0.91
N ILE A 123 21.03 -15.07 -1.71
CA ILE A 123 21.73 -15.46 -2.94
C ILE A 123 23.26 -15.34 -2.76
N HIS A 124 23.74 -14.18 -2.35
CA HIS A 124 25.17 -13.87 -2.23
C HIS A 124 25.66 -13.76 -0.80
N VAL A 125 24.75 -13.55 0.14
CA VAL A 125 24.98 -13.43 1.58
C VAL A 125 23.98 -14.32 2.33
N PRO A 126 24.24 -14.64 3.62
CA PRO A 126 23.29 -15.44 4.41
C PRO A 126 21.88 -14.89 4.34
N PRO A 127 20.86 -15.76 4.37
CA PRO A 127 19.49 -15.30 4.53
C PRO A 127 19.37 -14.48 5.82
N PRO A 128 18.56 -13.39 5.79
CA PRO A 128 18.15 -12.71 7.01
C PRO A 128 17.44 -13.67 7.98
N PRO A 129 17.30 -13.33 9.27
CA PRO A 129 16.40 -14.04 10.16
C PRO A 129 14.99 -14.20 9.57
N PRO A 130 14.25 -15.28 9.88
CA PRO A 130 12.90 -15.48 9.33
C PRO A 130 11.95 -14.31 9.60
N ASN A 131 12.09 -13.61 10.72
CA ASN A 131 11.31 -12.41 11.07
C ASN A 131 11.81 -11.12 10.39
N GLN A 132 12.78 -11.23 9.50
CA GLN A 132 13.27 -10.17 8.62
C GLN A 132 13.05 -10.55 7.14
N ILE A 133 12.10 -11.42 6.87
CA ILE A 133 11.68 -11.83 5.52
C ILE A 133 10.16 -11.81 5.45
N VAL A 134 9.63 -11.21 4.38
CA VAL A 134 8.21 -11.30 4.03
C VAL A 134 8.07 -12.18 2.80
N HIS A 135 7.30 -13.26 2.91
CA HIS A 135 6.96 -14.13 1.79
C HIS A 135 5.73 -13.57 1.08
N VAL A 136 5.83 -13.40 -0.22
CA VAL A 136 4.80 -12.75 -1.03
C VAL A 136 4.32 -13.68 -2.13
N ARG A 137 3.01 -13.96 -2.13
CA ARG A 137 2.30 -14.60 -3.23
C ARG A 137 1.41 -13.59 -3.92
N LEU A 138 1.59 -13.44 -5.23
CA LEU A 138 0.82 -12.52 -6.03
C LEU A 138 -0.44 -13.19 -6.55
N SER A 139 -1.59 -12.55 -6.38
CA SER A 139 -2.86 -13.01 -6.97
C SER A 139 -2.86 -12.93 -8.50
N ARG A 140 -2.02 -12.05 -9.07
CA ARG A 140 -1.80 -11.89 -10.51
C ARG A 140 -0.31 -11.77 -10.77
N PRO A 141 0.23 -12.50 -11.76
CA PRO A 141 1.63 -12.36 -12.14
C PRO A 141 1.96 -10.93 -12.58
N ILE A 142 3.13 -10.44 -12.22
CA ILE A 142 3.67 -9.13 -12.64
C ILE A 142 4.90 -9.34 -13.51
N ASP A 143 5.26 -8.33 -14.29
CA ASP A 143 6.54 -8.34 -15.01
C ASP A 143 7.69 -8.45 -14.01
N MET A 144 8.77 -9.15 -14.42
CA MET A 144 9.94 -9.31 -13.56
C MET A 144 10.52 -7.94 -13.21
N PRO A 145 10.52 -7.56 -11.92
CA PRO A 145 11.10 -6.29 -11.50
C PRO A 145 12.64 -6.32 -11.64
N ASP A 146 13.25 -5.13 -11.68
CA ASP A 146 14.71 -5.04 -11.58
C ASP A 146 15.15 -5.45 -10.16
N MET A 147 15.81 -6.60 -10.05
CA MET A 147 16.28 -7.16 -8.78
C MET A 147 17.41 -6.38 -8.12
N TYR A 148 18.03 -5.43 -8.85
CA TYR A 148 19.08 -4.56 -8.33
C TYR A 148 18.54 -3.29 -7.71
N SER A 149 17.29 -2.94 -8.01
CA SER A 149 16.62 -1.74 -7.52
C SER A 149 15.81 -2.03 -6.26
N PRO A 150 15.77 -1.09 -5.31
CA PRO A 150 14.87 -1.18 -4.17
C PRO A 150 13.43 -0.87 -4.56
N PHE A 151 12.51 -1.44 -3.79
CA PHE A 151 11.07 -1.23 -3.92
C PHE A 151 10.44 -0.93 -2.56
N PHE A 152 9.23 -0.37 -2.58
CA PHE A 152 8.30 -0.48 -1.47
C PHE A 152 7.36 -1.65 -1.71
N LEU A 153 7.23 -2.51 -0.73
CA LEU A 153 6.16 -3.50 -0.65
C LEU A 153 5.07 -2.94 0.27
N ALA A 154 3.88 -2.69 -0.28
CA ALA A 154 2.74 -2.20 0.46
C ALA A 154 1.66 -3.27 0.58
N GLY A 155 0.92 -3.28 1.68
CA GLY A 155 -0.16 -4.22 1.93
C GLY A 155 -0.44 -4.43 3.41
N THR A 156 -1.15 -5.49 3.75
CA THR A 156 -1.44 -5.85 5.14
C THR A 156 -0.50 -6.95 5.62
N LEU A 157 0.33 -6.64 6.61
CA LEU A 157 1.30 -7.59 7.16
C LEU A 157 0.59 -8.65 8.01
N ARG A 158 0.97 -9.92 7.82
CA ARG A 158 0.41 -11.08 8.51
C ARG A 158 1.52 -11.93 9.11
N ALA A 159 1.25 -12.53 10.28
CA ALA A 159 2.10 -13.56 10.84
C ALA A 159 1.74 -14.90 10.20
N GLU A 160 2.65 -15.44 9.42
CA GLU A 160 2.52 -16.76 8.81
C GLU A 160 3.92 -17.34 8.58
N ARG A 161 4.18 -18.49 9.18
CA ARG A 161 5.41 -19.21 8.92
C ARG A 161 5.35 -19.91 7.57
N VAL A 162 6.29 -19.59 6.70
CA VAL A 162 6.49 -20.29 5.45
C VAL A 162 7.92 -20.84 5.43
N ASP A 163 8.06 -22.13 5.23
CA ASP A 163 9.36 -22.78 5.05
C ASP A 163 9.57 -22.99 3.54
N ASP A 164 10.49 -22.24 2.96
CA ASP A 164 10.90 -22.35 1.56
C ASP A 164 12.32 -22.91 1.47
N ASP A 165 12.64 -23.57 0.36
CA ASP A 165 13.97 -24.13 0.11
C ASP A 165 15.08 -23.06 0.13
N LEU A 166 14.76 -21.81 -0.19
CA LEU A 166 15.72 -20.71 -0.20
C LEU A 166 15.92 -20.12 1.21
N ALA A 167 14.83 -19.79 1.89
CA ALA A 167 14.83 -19.28 3.26
C ALA A 167 13.41 -19.36 3.86
N GLY A 168 13.33 -19.63 5.16
CA GLY A 168 12.07 -19.52 5.90
C GLY A 168 11.70 -18.06 6.17
N SER A 169 10.41 -17.76 6.23
CA SER A 169 9.87 -16.45 6.58
C SER A 169 8.85 -16.54 7.70
N ALA A 170 8.76 -15.53 8.55
CA ALA A 170 7.78 -15.45 9.64
C ALA A 170 6.57 -14.59 9.25
N TYR A 171 6.67 -13.83 8.18
CA TYR A 171 5.64 -12.91 7.73
C TYR A 171 5.24 -13.17 6.29
N THR A 172 3.97 -12.87 6.01
CA THR A 172 3.40 -12.75 4.66
C THR A 172 2.73 -11.40 4.49
N MET A 173 2.41 -11.04 3.26
CA MET A 173 1.70 -9.80 2.94
C MET A 173 0.40 -10.14 2.22
N ALA A 174 -0.74 -9.70 2.79
CA ALA A 174 -2.04 -9.74 2.12
C ALA A 174 -2.21 -8.51 1.23
N ASP A 175 -2.84 -8.72 0.05
CA ASP A 175 -3.04 -7.68 -0.97
C ASP A 175 -1.76 -6.91 -1.31
N PRO A 176 -0.66 -7.62 -1.67
CA PRO A 176 0.63 -7.00 -1.86
C PRO A 176 0.67 -6.14 -3.13
N GLU A 177 1.23 -4.95 -3.00
CA GLU A 177 1.55 -4.05 -4.10
C GLU A 177 3.04 -3.70 -4.07
N LEU A 178 3.74 -3.93 -5.19
CA LEU A 178 5.14 -3.59 -5.34
C LEU A 178 5.26 -2.27 -6.10
N ARG A 179 5.88 -1.27 -5.48
CA ARG A 179 6.08 0.07 -6.04
C ARG A 179 7.57 0.40 -6.10
N PRO A 180 8.06 1.11 -7.13
CA PRO A 180 9.44 1.61 -7.13
C PRO A 180 9.74 2.41 -5.86
N TYR A 181 10.97 2.27 -5.35
CA TYR A 181 11.41 3.07 -4.20
C TYR A 181 11.75 4.49 -4.69
N GLU A 182 10.94 5.46 -4.26
CA GLU A 182 11.19 6.89 -4.45
C GLU A 182 11.43 7.49 -3.06
N PRO A 183 12.68 7.95 -2.75
CA PRO A 183 13.04 8.48 -1.44
C PRO A 183 12.40 9.84 -1.13
#